data_e256db2b7bcbca9933083fd23ef2bac5
#
_entry.id   e256db2b7bcbca9933083fd23ef2bac5
#
_cell.length_a   1.000
_cell.length_b   1.000
_cell.length_c   1.000
_cell.angle_alpha   90.00
_cell.angle_beta   90.00
_cell.angle_gamma   90.00
#
_symmetry.space_group_name_H-M   'P 1'
#
loop_
_entity.id
_entity.type
_entity.pdbx_description
1 polymer ?
#
loop_
_entity_poly.entity_id
_entity_poly.type
_entity_poly.pdbx_seq_one_letter_code
_entity_poly.pdbx_strand_id
1 'polypeptide(L)'
;MKLFKLAFFTTMQINPFKLERYFAKYEFTAPYLLSCSDCEPLSLKEILALAVAESLALWNDLKLGYTESFGHPVLRNEIAKLYSSINPSQVFVASPEECIYLTMNSLLQKGDHVVVTFPGYQSLYEIANSHECEISKWVPKYNKGWFFDINDFKSLLRGNTKLIVINFPHNPTGATITESELRQIIKIARQNNCIVFSDEMYRFLEYDSKTRISSACDLYENAVSLFGMSKSFALAGIRIGWIATKNEEILKKVAVYKDYTTICSSAPSEILAIIALRAKEQLLQRNLEIIGQNLNVLDDFFNHHKNEFEWKRPVAGTIAFPKLISEMKIDDFCLSLVEKNGVMLLPASVYDFDGNFFRIGFARKNMPDALNKLKEYLEENRLL
;
A
#
# COMPACT_ATOMS: atom_id res chain seq x y z
N MET A 1 19.68 -27.71 -45.81
CA MET A 1 18.58 -27.89 -44.86
C MET A 1 18.83 -26.89 -43.69
N LYS A 2 18.24 -25.69 -43.77
CA LYS A 2 18.41 -24.66 -42.73
C LYS A 2 17.44 -24.97 -41.59
N LEU A 3 17.98 -25.31 -40.41
CA LEU A 3 17.20 -25.41 -39.19
C LEU A 3 16.66 -24.01 -38.83
N PHE A 4 15.35 -23.80 -38.96
CA PHE A 4 14.66 -22.68 -38.32
C PHE A 4 14.71 -22.90 -36.81
N LYS A 5 15.50 -22.11 -36.11
CA LYS A 5 15.35 -21.96 -34.67
C LYS A 5 13.97 -21.34 -34.45
N LEU A 6 13.02 -22.12 -33.92
CA LEU A 6 11.81 -21.57 -33.34
C LEU A 6 12.25 -20.65 -32.20
N ALA A 7 12.10 -19.34 -32.40
CA ALA A 7 12.12 -18.39 -31.30
C ALA A 7 10.86 -18.69 -30.48
N PHE A 8 11.03 -19.28 -29.32
CA PHE A 8 9.98 -19.30 -28.31
C PHE A 8 9.74 -17.84 -27.91
N PHE A 9 8.65 -17.26 -28.40
CA PHE A 9 8.13 -16.02 -27.81
C PHE A 9 7.68 -16.39 -26.40
N THR A 10 8.50 -16.08 -25.41
CA THR A 10 8.05 -16.10 -24.01
C THR A 10 7.01 -15.00 -23.88
N THR A 11 5.73 -15.37 -23.82
CA THR A 11 4.67 -14.47 -23.44
C THR A 11 4.95 -14.03 -22.00
N MET A 12 4.87 -12.72 -21.72
CA MET A 12 4.95 -12.17 -20.36
C MET A 12 3.97 -12.93 -19.48
N GLN A 13 4.48 -13.65 -18.47
CA GLN A 13 3.66 -14.46 -17.57
C GLN A 13 3.69 -13.82 -16.19
N ILE A 14 2.55 -13.29 -15.75
CA ILE A 14 2.36 -12.76 -14.40
C ILE A 14 1.64 -13.79 -13.53
N ASN A 15 2.14 -14.03 -12.32
CA ASN A 15 1.51 -14.95 -11.39
C ASN A 15 0.20 -14.37 -10.82
N PRO A 16 -0.77 -15.25 -10.46
CA PRO A 16 -1.99 -14.80 -9.77
C PRO A 16 -1.68 -14.00 -8.52
N PHE A 17 -2.37 -12.89 -8.33
CA PHE A 17 -2.22 -12.04 -7.15
C PHE A 17 -2.90 -12.72 -5.94
N LYS A 18 -2.13 -13.40 -5.10
CA LYS A 18 -2.61 -14.27 -4.02
C LYS A 18 -3.55 -13.55 -3.06
N LEU A 19 -3.14 -12.36 -2.62
CA LEU A 19 -3.93 -11.53 -1.70
C LEU A 19 -5.30 -11.19 -2.31
N GLU A 20 -5.33 -10.73 -3.57
CA GLU A 20 -6.57 -10.35 -4.25
C GLU A 20 -7.47 -11.57 -4.53
N ARG A 21 -6.88 -12.74 -4.81
CA ARG A 21 -7.65 -13.99 -4.95
C ARG A 21 -8.26 -14.43 -3.62
N TYR A 22 -7.54 -14.23 -2.51
CA TYR A 22 -8.07 -14.50 -1.17
C TYR A 22 -9.21 -13.53 -0.80
N PHE A 23 -9.06 -12.24 -1.07
CA PHE A 23 -10.13 -11.24 -0.89
C PHE A 23 -11.34 -11.56 -1.76
N ALA A 24 -11.16 -11.87 -3.04
CA ALA A 24 -12.26 -12.20 -3.95
C ALA A 24 -13.13 -13.38 -3.45
N LYS A 25 -12.56 -14.27 -2.63
CA LYS A 25 -13.28 -15.41 -2.06
C LYS A 25 -14.07 -15.03 -0.80
N TYR A 26 -13.53 -14.16 0.06
CA TYR A 26 -14.07 -13.98 1.41
C TYR A 26 -14.54 -12.56 1.72
N GLU A 27 -14.04 -11.51 1.05
CA GLU A 27 -14.30 -10.11 1.41
C GLU A 27 -15.78 -9.73 1.44
N PHE A 28 -16.57 -10.28 0.52
CA PHE A 28 -17.99 -9.96 0.39
C PHE A 28 -18.92 -11.04 0.99
N THR A 29 -18.35 -12.09 1.59
CA THR A 29 -19.10 -13.18 2.21
C THR A 29 -18.84 -13.31 3.70
N ALA A 30 -17.65 -12.94 4.19
CA ALA A 30 -17.34 -12.94 5.61
C ALA A 30 -17.94 -11.70 6.30
N PRO A 31 -18.74 -11.88 7.37
CA PRO A 31 -19.36 -10.77 8.08
C PRO A 31 -18.36 -9.89 8.86
N TYR A 32 -17.18 -10.42 9.21
CA TYR A 32 -16.19 -9.75 10.03
C TYR A 32 -14.84 -9.66 9.31
N LEU A 33 -14.57 -8.50 8.70
CA LEU A 33 -13.32 -8.27 7.93
C LEU A 33 -12.21 -7.75 8.85
N LEU A 34 -11.59 -8.63 9.63
CA LEU A 34 -10.50 -8.26 10.54
C LEU A 34 -9.13 -8.16 9.81
N SER A 35 -9.12 -8.13 8.49
CA SER A 35 -7.92 -8.04 7.66
C SER A 35 -7.86 -6.77 6.80
N CYS A 36 -8.91 -5.93 6.82
CA CYS A 36 -8.98 -4.73 5.99
C CYS A 36 -7.83 -3.77 6.28
N SER A 37 -7.25 -3.25 5.21
CA SER A 37 -6.11 -2.33 5.28
C SER A 37 -6.47 -0.86 5.01
N ASP A 38 -7.74 -0.57 4.78
CA ASP A 38 -8.29 0.78 4.64
C ASP A 38 -8.95 1.23 5.95
N CYS A 39 -9.10 2.54 6.09
CA CYS A 39 -9.87 3.13 7.17
C CYS A 39 -11.39 2.94 6.95
N GLU A 40 -12.18 3.14 8.01
CA GLU A 40 -13.64 3.15 7.94
C GLU A 40 -14.12 4.06 6.80
N PRO A 41 -14.76 3.53 5.73
CA PRO A 41 -15.11 4.32 4.57
C PRO A 41 -16.15 5.39 4.89
N LEU A 42 -16.10 6.47 4.13
CA LEU A 42 -17.14 7.49 4.16
C LEU A 42 -18.20 7.20 3.10
N SER A 43 -19.44 7.50 3.44
CA SER A 43 -20.52 7.57 2.46
C SER A 43 -20.37 8.78 1.54
N LEU A 44 -21.00 8.75 0.36
CA LEU A 44 -21.04 9.91 -0.54
C LEU A 44 -21.63 11.15 0.16
N LYS A 45 -22.62 10.99 1.01
CA LYS A 45 -23.24 12.08 1.78
C LYS A 45 -22.25 12.72 2.74
N GLU A 46 -21.45 11.92 3.46
CA GLU A 46 -20.46 12.42 4.40
C GLU A 46 -19.35 13.19 3.68
N ILE A 47 -18.84 12.68 2.56
CA ILE A 47 -17.78 13.39 1.83
C ILE A 47 -18.30 14.70 1.20
N LEU A 48 -19.51 14.72 0.66
CA LEU A 48 -20.10 15.95 0.12
C LEU A 48 -20.38 17.00 1.20
N ALA A 49 -20.67 16.57 2.43
CA ALA A 49 -20.87 17.50 3.56
C ALA A 49 -19.57 18.22 3.97
N LEU A 50 -18.40 17.73 3.55
CA LEU A 50 -17.10 18.38 3.77
C LEU A 50 -16.74 19.38 2.67
N ALA A 51 -17.55 19.48 1.62
CA ALA A 51 -17.24 20.32 0.47
C ALA A 51 -17.34 21.81 0.82
N VAL A 52 -16.28 22.56 0.52
CA VAL A 52 -16.33 24.03 0.50
C VAL A 52 -17.04 24.49 -0.79
N ALA A 53 -17.49 25.76 -0.83
CA ALA A 53 -18.33 26.28 -1.91
C ALA A 53 -17.75 26.02 -3.32
N GLU A 54 -16.43 26.23 -3.52
CA GLU A 54 -15.78 26.02 -4.82
C GLU A 54 -15.76 24.53 -5.22
N SER A 55 -15.52 23.61 -4.30
CA SER A 55 -15.54 22.17 -4.62
C SER A 55 -16.96 21.64 -4.80
N LEU A 56 -17.93 22.21 -4.09
CA LEU A 56 -19.34 21.89 -4.31
C LEU A 56 -19.83 22.37 -5.67
N ALA A 57 -19.39 23.54 -6.14
CA ALA A 57 -19.66 24.03 -7.50
C ALA A 57 -19.08 23.06 -8.55
N LEU A 58 -17.83 22.62 -8.40
CA LEU A 58 -17.25 21.61 -9.29
C LEU A 58 -18.06 20.32 -9.35
N TRP A 59 -18.65 19.88 -8.22
CA TRP A 59 -19.53 18.70 -8.16
C TRP A 59 -20.86 18.95 -8.87
N ASN A 60 -21.51 20.08 -8.63
CA ASN A 60 -22.84 20.39 -9.19
C ASN A 60 -22.79 20.65 -10.70
N ASP A 61 -21.68 21.22 -11.19
CA ASP A 61 -21.48 21.53 -12.62
C ASP A 61 -20.80 20.37 -13.39
N LEU A 62 -20.58 19.23 -12.72
CA LEU A 62 -19.86 18.09 -13.28
C LEU A 62 -20.56 17.55 -14.53
N LYS A 63 -19.79 17.42 -15.62
CA LYS A 63 -20.21 16.70 -16.81
C LYS A 63 -19.49 15.35 -16.89
N LEU A 64 -20.21 14.31 -17.29
CA LEU A 64 -19.68 12.94 -17.40
C LEU A 64 -18.93 12.75 -18.75
N GLY A 65 -18.05 13.66 -19.10
CA GLY A 65 -17.15 13.57 -20.23
C GLY A 65 -15.75 13.08 -19.80
N TYR A 66 -14.85 12.96 -20.77
CA TYR A 66 -13.43 12.68 -20.47
C TYR A 66 -12.82 13.86 -19.71
N THR A 67 -11.90 13.53 -18.80
CA THR A 67 -11.03 14.48 -18.09
C THR A 67 -9.61 14.41 -18.66
N GLU A 68 -8.70 15.24 -18.17
CA GLU A 68 -7.31 15.23 -18.62
C GLU A 68 -6.62 13.92 -18.26
N SER A 69 -5.80 13.39 -19.18
CA SER A 69 -5.12 12.11 -18.97
C SER A 69 -4.18 12.10 -17.76
N PHE A 70 -3.57 13.25 -17.43
CA PHE A 70 -2.73 13.44 -16.23
C PHE A 70 -3.54 13.69 -14.96
N GLY A 71 -4.84 13.88 -15.07
CA GLY A 71 -5.75 14.25 -13.99
C GLY A 71 -6.18 15.71 -14.01
N HIS A 72 -7.35 15.98 -13.45
CA HIS A 72 -7.96 17.31 -13.40
C HIS A 72 -7.00 18.37 -12.82
N PRO A 73 -6.82 19.56 -13.44
CA PRO A 73 -5.84 20.55 -13.00
C PRO A 73 -5.98 20.98 -11.54
N VAL A 74 -7.22 21.15 -11.06
CA VAL A 74 -7.48 21.49 -9.64
C VAL A 74 -7.04 20.34 -8.73
N LEU A 75 -7.31 19.07 -9.09
CA LEU A 75 -6.85 17.91 -8.33
C LEU A 75 -5.34 17.88 -8.23
N ARG A 76 -4.64 18.05 -9.33
CA ARG A 76 -3.17 18.07 -9.35
C ARG A 76 -2.59 19.21 -8.51
N ASN A 77 -3.25 20.39 -8.48
CA ASN A 77 -2.89 21.49 -7.60
C ASN A 77 -3.06 21.12 -6.11
N GLU A 78 -4.18 20.48 -5.72
CA GLU A 78 -4.39 20.06 -4.34
C GLU A 78 -3.40 18.95 -3.93
N ILE A 79 -3.10 18.02 -4.82
CA ILE A 79 -2.09 16.97 -4.58
C ILE A 79 -0.70 17.58 -4.38
N ALA A 80 -0.28 18.54 -5.20
CA ALA A 80 1.04 19.17 -5.10
C ALA A 80 1.27 19.82 -3.73
N LYS A 81 0.24 20.31 -3.05
CA LYS A 81 0.33 20.88 -1.69
C LYS A 81 0.72 19.88 -0.61
N LEU A 82 0.65 18.56 -0.89
CA LEU A 82 1.07 17.52 0.03
C LEU A 82 2.60 17.34 0.09
N TYR A 83 3.31 17.93 -0.84
CA TYR A 83 4.75 17.82 -1.04
C TYR A 83 5.44 19.17 -0.84
N SER A 84 6.72 19.13 -0.49
CA SER A 84 7.50 20.34 -0.24
C SER A 84 8.11 20.96 -1.52
N SER A 85 8.26 20.17 -2.58
CA SER A 85 9.00 20.58 -3.77
C SER A 85 8.44 20.04 -5.09
N ILE A 86 7.21 19.55 -5.08
CA ILE A 86 6.49 19.06 -6.26
C ILE A 86 5.52 20.13 -6.74
N ASN A 87 5.50 20.37 -8.05
CA ASN A 87 4.50 21.24 -8.69
C ASN A 87 3.43 20.40 -9.42
N PRO A 88 2.29 21.00 -9.80
CA PRO A 88 1.18 20.26 -10.43
C PRO A 88 1.53 19.51 -11.71
N SER A 89 2.53 19.97 -12.49
CA SER A 89 2.96 19.29 -13.72
C SER A 89 3.72 17.99 -13.45
N GLN A 90 4.18 17.81 -12.21
CA GLN A 90 4.94 16.64 -11.73
C GLN A 90 4.07 15.59 -11.06
N VAL A 91 2.73 15.76 -11.12
CA VAL A 91 1.73 14.84 -10.58
C VAL A 91 1.02 14.14 -11.74
N PHE A 92 0.87 12.82 -11.62
CA PHE A 92 0.16 11.98 -12.58
C PHE A 92 -0.88 11.13 -11.85
N VAL A 93 -2.16 11.32 -12.16
CA VAL A 93 -3.30 10.70 -11.48
C VAL A 93 -3.72 9.42 -12.19
N ALA A 94 -3.86 8.34 -11.42
CA ALA A 94 -4.45 7.06 -11.83
C ALA A 94 -4.94 6.32 -10.57
N SER A 95 -5.49 5.11 -10.69
CA SER A 95 -5.72 4.31 -9.49
C SER A 95 -4.36 3.85 -8.90
N PRO A 96 -4.27 3.62 -7.56
CA PRO A 96 -2.97 3.26 -6.96
C PRO A 96 -2.30 2.04 -7.59
N GLU A 97 -3.07 0.97 -7.84
CA GLU A 97 -2.55 -0.24 -8.47
C GLU A 97 -2.13 0.01 -9.92
N GLU A 98 -2.89 0.81 -10.66
CA GLU A 98 -2.53 1.23 -12.01
C GLU A 98 -1.22 2.03 -12.00
N CYS A 99 -1.02 2.92 -11.03
CA CYS A 99 0.24 3.66 -10.88
C CYS A 99 1.44 2.72 -10.73
N ILE A 100 1.33 1.64 -9.92
CA ILE A 100 2.38 0.63 -9.79
C ILE A 100 2.61 -0.07 -11.14
N TYR A 101 1.52 -0.56 -11.74
CA TYR A 101 1.57 -1.30 -13.00
C TYR A 101 2.20 -0.48 -14.12
N LEU A 102 1.73 0.74 -14.35
CA LEU A 102 2.24 1.62 -15.40
C LEU A 102 3.72 1.98 -15.17
N THR A 103 4.08 2.31 -13.92
CA THR A 103 5.45 2.73 -13.60
C THR A 103 6.43 1.58 -13.81
N MET A 104 6.15 0.41 -13.26
CA MET A 104 7.06 -0.73 -13.38
C MET A 104 7.20 -1.22 -14.82
N ASN A 105 6.08 -1.33 -15.56
CA ASN A 105 6.13 -1.72 -16.97
C ASN A 105 6.88 -0.72 -17.85
N SER A 106 6.83 0.58 -17.50
CA SER A 106 7.53 1.62 -18.26
C SER A 106 9.03 1.72 -17.98
N LEU A 107 9.51 1.16 -16.86
CA LEU A 107 10.88 1.33 -16.38
C LEU A 107 11.73 0.05 -16.48
N LEU A 108 11.10 -1.12 -16.34
CA LEU A 108 11.80 -2.40 -16.18
C LEU A 108 11.89 -3.18 -17.49
N GLN A 109 12.98 -3.91 -17.62
CA GLN A 109 13.24 -4.85 -18.70
C GLN A 109 13.95 -6.10 -18.17
N LYS A 110 13.95 -7.16 -18.96
CA LYS A 110 14.65 -8.41 -18.64
C LYS A 110 16.12 -8.16 -18.27
N GLY A 111 16.54 -8.77 -17.15
CA GLY A 111 17.91 -8.69 -16.63
C GLY A 111 18.19 -7.45 -15.77
N ASP A 112 17.24 -6.53 -15.62
CA ASP A 112 17.35 -5.48 -14.60
C ASP A 112 17.31 -6.12 -13.19
N HIS A 113 18.01 -5.49 -12.23
CA HIS A 113 17.95 -5.89 -10.83
C HIS A 113 17.09 -4.92 -10.03
N VAL A 114 16.23 -5.47 -9.15
CA VAL A 114 15.31 -4.72 -8.30
C VAL A 114 15.55 -5.10 -6.83
N VAL A 115 15.68 -4.10 -5.95
CA VAL A 115 15.64 -4.30 -4.51
C VAL A 115 14.26 -3.89 -4.00
N VAL A 116 13.60 -4.75 -3.20
CA VAL A 116 12.24 -4.49 -2.71
C VAL A 116 12.10 -4.77 -1.23
N THR A 117 11.37 -3.92 -0.48
CA THR A 117 10.94 -4.22 0.89
C THR A 117 10.03 -5.45 0.90
N PHE A 118 10.31 -6.42 1.79
CA PHE A 118 9.61 -7.71 1.83
C PHE A 118 9.43 -8.19 3.30
N PRO A 119 8.30 -8.89 3.67
CA PRO A 119 7.14 -9.17 2.82
C PRO A 119 6.47 -7.89 2.35
N GLY A 120 5.74 -7.92 1.24
CA GLY A 120 5.16 -6.73 0.67
C GLY A 120 3.93 -6.98 -0.22
N TYR A 121 3.30 -5.91 -0.64
CA TYR A 121 2.18 -5.97 -1.58
C TYR A 121 2.68 -6.54 -2.92
N GLN A 122 2.05 -7.60 -3.40
CA GLN A 122 2.61 -8.47 -4.45
C GLN A 122 2.95 -7.72 -5.74
N SER A 123 2.18 -6.72 -6.14
CA SER A 123 2.48 -5.96 -7.36
C SER A 123 3.81 -5.21 -7.29
N LEU A 124 4.31 -4.89 -6.09
CA LEU A 124 5.59 -4.20 -5.90
C LEU A 124 6.81 -5.06 -6.28
N TYR A 125 6.64 -6.36 -6.48
CA TYR A 125 7.72 -7.25 -6.93
C TYR A 125 7.30 -8.18 -8.08
N GLU A 126 6.02 -8.57 -8.18
CA GLU A 126 5.59 -9.54 -9.19
C GLU A 126 5.64 -8.99 -10.61
N ILE A 127 5.37 -7.68 -10.79
CA ILE A 127 5.52 -7.05 -12.11
C ILE A 127 6.99 -7.11 -12.55
N ALA A 128 7.95 -6.84 -11.64
CA ALA A 128 9.37 -7.00 -11.94
C ALA A 128 9.72 -8.45 -12.28
N ASN A 129 9.16 -9.41 -11.53
CA ASN A 129 9.34 -10.84 -11.79
C ASN A 129 8.82 -11.24 -13.18
N SER A 130 7.65 -10.72 -13.60
CA SER A 130 7.07 -10.97 -14.92
C SER A 130 7.90 -10.42 -16.08
N HIS A 131 8.74 -9.41 -15.82
CA HIS A 131 9.76 -8.89 -16.75
C HIS A 131 11.07 -9.67 -16.72
N GLU A 132 11.15 -10.80 -16.00
CA GLU A 132 12.38 -11.56 -15.80
C GLU A 132 13.52 -10.71 -15.18
N CYS A 133 13.16 -9.78 -14.27
CA CYS A 133 14.12 -9.06 -13.46
C CYS A 133 14.67 -9.94 -12.33
N GLU A 134 15.89 -9.65 -11.90
CA GLU A 134 16.44 -10.24 -10.68
C GLU A 134 15.96 -9.46 -9.46
N ILE A 135 15.44 -10.14 -8.42
CA ILE A 135 14.84 -9.49 -7.25
C ILE A 135 15.63 -9.83 -5.99
N SER A 136 16.08 -8.80 -5.28
CA SER A 136 16.63 -8.92 -3.94
C SER A 136 15.63 -8.37 -2.90
N LYS A 137 15.30 -9.19 -1.90
CA LYS A 137 14.31 -8.90 -0.87
C LYS A 137 14.98 -8.29 0.36
N TRP A 138 14.60 -7.06 0.72
CA TRP A 138 15.00 -6.43 1.98
C TRP A 138 13.99 -6.79 3.07
N VAL A 139 14.39 -7.74 3.92
CA VAL A 139 13.51 -8.34 4.94
C VAL A 139 13.77 -7.71 6.31
N PRO A 140 12.73 -7.25 7.03
CA PRO A 140 12.90 -6.69 8.37
C PRO A 140 13.16 -7.77 9.43
N LYS A 141 13.86 -7.38 10.50
CA LYS A 141 14.17 -8.24 11.64
C LYS A 141 13.00 -8.30 12.62
N TYR A 142 12.24 -9.38 12.58
CA TYR A 142 11.04 -9.58 13.44
C TYR A 142 11.34 -9.40 14.92
N ASN A 143 12.40 -10.06 15.42
CA ASN A 143 12.80 -10.02 16.84
C ASN A 143 13.24 -8.62 17.32
N LYS A 144 13.47 -7.69 16.40
CA LYS A 144 13.74 -6.26 16.65
C LYS A 144 12.55 -5.35 16.35
N GLY A 145 11.32 -5.89 16.38
CA GLY A 145 10.09 -5.10 16.09
C GLY A 145 9.92 -4.75 14.62
N TRP A 146 10.23 -5.67 13.72
CA TRP A 146 10.18 -5.45 12.26
C TRP A 146 11.15 -4.37 11.75
N PHE A 147 12.33 -4.30 12.39
CA PHE A 147 13.35 -3.32 12.07
C PHE A 147 14.00 -3.59 10.70
N PHE A 148 13.99 -2.58 9.81
CA PHE A 148 14.66 -2.59 8.53
C PHE A 148 16.11 -2.09 8.68
N ASP A 149 17.09 -2.98 8.60
CA ASP A 149 18.50 -2.64 8.76
C ASP A 149 19.09 -2.10 7.45
N ILE A 150 19.59 -0.89 7.49
CA ILE A 150 20.22 -0.22 6.33
C ILE A 150 21.47 -0.96 5.83
N ASN A 151 22.17 -1.67 6.72
CA ASN A 151 23.35 -2.43 6.28
C ASN A 151 22.95 -3.67 5.48
N ASP A 152 21.84 -4.32 5.86
CA ASP A 152 21.27 -5.40 5.04
C ASP A 152 20.86 -4.85 3.66
N PHE A 153 20.18 -3.69 3.61
CA PHE A 153 19.82 -3.03 2.35
C PHE A 153 21.04 -2.77 1.46
N LYS A 154 22.14 -2.22 2.01
CA LYS A 154 23.36 -1.94 1.25
C LYS A 154 23.94 -3.20 0.61
N SER A 155 23.88 -4.34 1.30
CA SER A 155 24.43 -5.61 0.81
C SER A 155 23.63 -6.22 -0.35
N LEU A 156 22.39 -5.78 -0.58
CA LEU A 156 21.53 -6.25 -1.66
C LEU A 156 21.81 -5.57 -2.99
N LEU A 157 22.47 -4.42 -2.99
CA LEU A 157 22.73 -3.64 -4.21
C LEU A 157 23.77 -4.32 -5.11
N ARG A 158 23.55 -4.22 -6.41
CA ARG A 158 24.43 -4.76 -7.47
C ARG A 158 24.72 -3.69 -8.51
N GLY A 159 25.73 -3.90 -9.33
CA GLY A 159 26.10 -2.96 -10.39
C GLY A 159 25.00 -2.73 -11.45
N ASN A 160 24.06 -3.67 -11.61
CA ASN A 160 22.90 -3.59 -12.49
C ASN A 160 21.59 -3.25 -11.75
N THR A 161 21.64 -2.78 -10.49
CA THR A 161 20.43 -2.38 -9.77
C THR A 161 19.78 -1.18 -10.46
N LYS A 162 18.59 -1.38 -10.99
CA LYS A 162 17.82 -0.39 -11.73
C LYS A 162 16.81 0.34 -10.85
N LEU A 163 16.10 -0.41 -9.99
CA LEU A 163 15.00 0.08 -9.20
C LEU A 163 15.13 -0.35 -7.74
N ILE A 164 14.86 0.58 -6.85
CA ILE A 164 14.71 0.35 -5.41
C ILE A 164 13.25 0.63 -5.08
N VAL A 165 12.52 -0.39 -4.63
CA VAL A 165 11.11 -0.30 -4.25
C VAL A 165 11.03 -0.33 -2.73
N ILE A 166 10.54 0.76 -2.13
CA ILE A 166 10.31 0.85 -0.69
C ILE A 166 8.84 1.12 -0.41
N ASN A 167 8.33 0.56 0.68
CA ASN A 167 6.97 0.81 1.17
C ASN A 167 7.03 1.21 2.65
N PHE A 168 6.80 2.49 2.94
CA PHE A 168 6.76 3.02 4.31
C PHE A 168 5.70 4.11 4.47
N PRO A 169 4.84 4.02 5.52
CA PRO A 169 4.74 2.91 6.49
C PRO A 169 4.46 1.56 5.83
N HIS A 170 5.03 0.48 6.39
CA HIS A 170 5.17 -0.81 5.73
C HIS A 170 3.93 -1.70 5.81
N ASN A 171 3.46 -2.22 4.69
CA ASN A 171 2.47 -3.30 4.62
C ASN A 171 3.20 -4.65 4.46
N PRO A 172 3.02 -5.64 5.38
CA PRO A 172 1.92 -5.73 6.35
C PRO A 172 2.27 -5.36 7.80
N THR A 173 3.48 -4.91 8.13
CA THR A 173 3.97 -4.88 9.51
C THR A 173 3.63 -3.62 10.31
N GLY A 174 3.25 -2.52 9.64
CA GLY A 174 3.08 -1.20 10.26
C GLY A 174 4.39 -0.57 10.76
N ALA A 175 5.54 -1.12 10.35
CA ALA A 175 6.86 -0.56 10.65
C ALA A 175 7.14 0.67 9.77
N THR A 176 8.10 1.48 10.21
CA THR A 176 8.63 2.61 9.44
C THR A 176 10.13 2.71 9.61
N ILE A 177 10.75 3.57 8.82
CA ILE A 177 12.16 3.96 8.95
C ILE A 177 12.24 5.41 9.44
N THR A 178 13.40 5.82 9.87
CA THR A 178 13.67 7.22 10.24
C THR A 178 13.96 8.07 9.01
N GLU A 179 13.81 9.38 9.15
CA GLU A 179 14.21 10.36 8.12
C GLU A 179 15.70 10.20 7.74
N SER A 180 16.57 9.89 8.71
CA SER A 180 17.99 9.65 8.47
C SER A 180 18.22 8.41 7.59
N GLU A 181 17.47 7.33 7.83
CA GLU A 181 17.56 6.10 7.04
C GLU A 181 17.04 6.31 5.62
N LEU A 182 15.92 7.04 5.45
CA LEU A 182 15.44 7.41 4.12
C LEU A 182 16.49 8.20 3.35
N ARG A 183 17.11 9.21 3.98
CA ARG A 183 18.20 9.99 3.35
C ARG A 183 19.41 9.14 2.98
N GLN A 184 19.72 8.12 3.78
CA GLN A 184 20.78 7.15 3.43
C GLN A 184 20.40 6.33 2.20
N ILE A 185 19.16 5.81 2.12
CA ILE A 185 18.64 5.10 0.93
C ILE A 185 18.76 6.00 -0.31
N ILE A 186 18.29 7.23 -0.22
CA ILE A 186 18.34 8.22 -1.32
C ILE A 186 19.79 8.51 -1.74
N LYS A 187 20.70 8.69 -0.78
CA LYS A 187 22.13 8.90 -1.08
C LYS A 187 22.71 7.71 -1.85
N ILE A 188 22.39 6.50 -1.42
CA ILE A 188 22.85 5.26 -2.06
C ILE A 188 22.25 5.13 -3.46
N ALA A 189 20.95 5.39 -3.62
CA ALA A 189 20.27 5.36 -4.92
C ALA A 189 20.93 6.34 -5.91
N ARG A 190 21.20 7.57 -5.47
CA ARG A 190 21.87 8.59 -6.28
C ARG A 190 23.28 8.16 -6.70
N GLN A 191 24.08 7.58 -5.78
CA GLN A 191 25.44 7.11 -6.07
C GLN A 191 25.47 5.96 -7.09
N ASN A 192 24.42 5.15 -7.16
CA ASN A 192 24.29 4.01 -8.07
C ASN A 192 23.38 4.30 -9.27
N ASN A 193 22.92 5.55 -9.43
CA ASN A 193 21.99 5.96 -10.48
C ASN A 193 20.70 5.10 -10.55
N CYS A 194 20.23 4.63 -9.39
CA CYS A 194 19.00 3.85 -9.28
C CYS A 194 17.77 4.76 -9.21
N ILE A 195 16.66 4.29 -9.76
CA ILE A 195 15.34 4.91 -9.51
C ILE A 195 14.83 4.42 -8.15
N VAL A 196 14.18 5.29 -7.39
CA VAL A 196 13.46 4.92 -6.15
C VAL A 196 11.97 4.99 -6.42
N PHE A 197 11.26 3.87 -6.28
CA PHE A 197 9.81 3.82 -6.21
C PHE A 197 9.40 3.70 -4.74
N SER A 198 8.76 4.73 -4.21
CA SER A 198 8.33 4.82 -2.82
C SER A 198 6.81 4.69 -2.74
N ASP A 199 6.33 3.54 -2.27
CA ASP A 199 4.93 3.35 -1.94
C ASP A 199 4.65 3.96 -0.56
N GLU A 200 3.98 5.12 -0.57
CA GLU A 200 3.68 5.93 0.61
C GLU A 200 2.19 5.86 0.99
N MET A 201 1.50 4.78 0.63
CA MET A 201 0.03 4.66 0.77
C MET A 201 -0.49 4.86 2.19
N TYR A 202 0.33 4.62 3.21
CA TYR A 202 -0.03 4.86 4.62
C TYR A 202 0.53 6.17 5.19
N ARG A 203 1.12 7.05 4.37
CA ARG A 203 1.53 8.39 4.77
C ARG A 203 0.36 9.14 5.42
N PHE A 204 0.63 9.95 6.44
CA PHE A 204 -0.31 10.64 7.33
C PHE A 204 -1.06 9.74 8.33
N LEU A 205 -0.76 8.46 8.38
CA LEU A 205 -1.24 7.53 9.39
C LEU A 205 -0.14 7.10 10.37
N GLU A 206 0.91 7.90 10.51
CA GLU A 206 1.87 7.81 11.61
C GLU A 206 1.18 8.27 12.91
N TYR A 207 1.25 7.46 13.98
CA TYR A 207 0.56 7.76 15.24
C TYR A 207 1.20 8.92 16.01
N ASP A 208 2.50 9.13 15.82
CA ASP A 208 3.20 10.36 16.14
C ASP A 208 3.60 11.07 14.84
N SER A 209 3.00 12.23 14.58
CA SER A 209 3.28 13.01 13.37
C SER A 209 4.74 13.45 13.24
N LYS A 210 5.51 13.46 14.33
CA LYS A 210 6.94 13.79 14.33
C LYS A 210 7.80 12.69 13.71
N THR A 211 7.28 11.47 13.62
CA THR A 211 7.97 10.32 12.99
C THR A 211 7.74 10.24 11.49
N ARG A 212 6.90 11.12 10.93
CA ARG A 212 6.62 11.16 9.49
C ARG A 212 7.86 11.54 8.71
N ILE A 213 8.27 10.66 7.82
CA ILE A 213 9.40 10.89 6.92
C ILE A 213 9.00 11.77 5.73
N SER A 214 9.98 12.42 5.12
CA SER A 214 9.82 13.15 3.87
C SER A 214 9.33 12.22 2.76
N SER A 215 8.61 12.75 1.76
CA SER A 215 8.33 11.98 0.55
C SER A 215 9.61 11.80 -0.28
N ALA A 216 9.80 10.62 -0.87
CA ALA A 216 11.02 10.34 -1.63
C ALA A 216 11.22 11.30 -2.82
N CYS A 217 10.13 11.69 -3.50
CA CYS A 217 10.17 12.64 -4.61
C CYS A 217 10.57 14.06 -4.20
N ASP A 218 10.42 14.44 -2.93
CA ASP A 218 10.93 15.71 -2.41
C ASP A 218 12.45 15.71 -2.27
N LEU A 219 13.05 14.53 -2.02
CA LEU A 219 14.47 14.35 -1.71
C LEU A 219 15.34 13.97 -2.91
N TYR A 220 14.73 13.39 -3.97
CA TYR A 220 15.49 12.84 -5.08
C TYR A 220 14.76 13.02 -6.42
N GLU A 221 15.49 13.52 -7.42
CA GLU A 221 14.95 13.79 -8.75
C GLU A 221 14.49 12.53 -9.49
N ASN A 222 15.16 11.38 -9.25
CA ASN A 222 14.81 10.08 -9.82
C ASN A 222 13.95 9.23 -8.85
N ALA A 223 13.26 9.86 -7.91
CA ALA A 223 12.28 9.18 -7.09
C ALA A 223 10.86 9.35 -7.65
N VAL A 224 10.07 8.30 -7.52
CA VAL A 224 8.64 8.25 -7.81
C VAL A 224 7.93 7.91 -6.50
N SER A 225 7.13 8.82 -5.97
CA SER A 225 6.31 8.59 -4.77
C SER A 225 4.88 8.27 -5.17
N LEU A 226 4.39 7.12 -4.74
CA LEU A 226 3.01 6.68 -4.90
C LEU A 226 2.22 7.04 -3.66
N PHE A 227 1.06 7.67 -3.85
CA PHE A 227 0.09 7.90 -2.79
C PHE A 227 -1.34 7.88 -3.35
N GLY A 228 -2.36 7.94 -2.46
CA GLY A 228 -3.75 7.92 -2.93
C GLY A 228 -4.80 8.01 -1.84
N MET A 229 -6.06 7.93 -2.27
CA MET A 229 -7.22 8.18 -1.42
C MET A 229 -7.67 6.95 -0.64
N SER A 230 -7.13 5.75 -0.95
CA SER A 230 -7.68 4.47 -0.46
C SER A 230 -7.47 4.24 1.04
N LYS A 231 -6.36 4.72 1.62
CA LYS A 231 -5.98 4.42 3.01
C LYS A 231 -6.21 5.62 3.92
N SER A 232 -5.34 6.62 3.86
CA SER A 232 -5.36 7.77 4.74
C SER A 232 -6.62 8.64 4.63
N PHE A 233 -7.28 8.64 3.47
CA PHE A 233 -8.51 9.40 3.24
C PHE A 233 -9.80 8.57 3.33
N ALA A 234 -9.71 7.24 3.58
CA ALA A 234 -10.87 6.35 3.72
C ALA A 234 -11.81 6.30 2.49
N LEU A 235 -11.27 6.51 1.29
CA LEU A 235 -12.02 6.59 0.03
C LEU A 235 -11.54 5.55 -0.99
N ALA A 236 -11.37 4.29 -0.56
CA ALA A 236 -10.90 3.21 -1.44
C ALA A 236 -11.79 3.03 -2.69
N GLY A 237 -13.10 3.25 -2.56
CA GLY A 237 -14.09 3.05 -3.61
C GLY A 237 -14.00 4.04 -4.78
N ILE A 238 -13.41 5.24 -4.59
CA ILE A 238 -13.30 6.20 -5.69
C ILE A 238 -12.17 5.90 -6.67
N ARG A 239 -11.27 4.95 -6.35
CA ARG A 239 -10.19 4.47 -7.20
C ARG A 239 -9.24 5.58 -7.70
N ILE A 240 -8.88 6.54 -6.84
CA ILE A 240 -7.96 7.64 -7.13
C ILE A 240 -6.68 7.50 -6.31
N GLY A 241 -5.56 7.55 -7.01
CA GLY A 241 -4.21 7.71 -6.51
C GLY A 241 -3.38 8.52 -7.48
N TRP A 242 -2.11 8.61 -7.24
CA TRP A 242 -1.17 9.34 -8.10
C TRP A 242 0.27 8.91 -7.85
N ILE A 243 1.09 9.17 -8.83
CA ILE A 243 2.53 9.28 -8.63
C ILE A 243 2.96 10.75 -8.69
N ALA A 244 3.97 11.08 -7.90
CA ALA A 244 4.65 12.37 -7.91
C ALA A 244 6.14 12.15 -8.17
N THR A 245 6.71 12.84 -9.16
CA THR A 245 8.13 12.73 -9.50
C THR A 245 8.62 13.98 -10.23
N LYS A 246 9.87 14.37 -10.00
CA LYS A 246 10.55 15.44 -10.73
C LYS A 246 11.10 14.98 -12.08
N ASN A 247 11.15 13.67 -12.32
CA ASN A 247 11.67 13.10 -13.56
C ASN A 247 10.60 13.09 -14.65
N GLU A 248 10.66 14.07 -15.55
CA GLU A 248 9.72 14.22 -16.68
C GLU A 248 9.76 13.02 -17.64
N GLU A 249 10.91 12.36 -17.80
CA GLU A 249 11.02 11.21 -18.69
C GLU A 249 10.25 10.00 -18.15
N ILE A 250 10.21 9.84 -16.81
CA ILE A 250 9.37 8.82 -16.18
C ILE A 250 7.90 9.14 -16.44
N LEU A 251 7.46 10.39 -16.24
CA LEU A 251 6.07 10.80 -16.49
C LEU A 251 5.66 10.56 -17.94
N LYS A 252 6.51 10.90 -18.91
CA LYS A 252 6.26 10.67 -20.35
C LYS A 252 6.08 9.18 -20.64
N LYS A 253 6.95 8.32 -20.08
CA LYS A 253 6.86 6.87 -20.27
C LYS A 253 5.59 6.29 -19.65
N VAL A 254 5.24 6.70 -18.43
CA VAL A 254 4.01 6.26 -17.74
C VAL A 254 2.77 6.70 -18.51
N ALA A 255 2.75 7.91 -19.06
CA ALA A 255 1.63 8.43 -19.85
C ALA A 255 1.35 7.56 -21.08
N VAL A 256 2.40 7.14 -21.81
CA VAL A 256 2.26 6.23 -22.95
C VAL A 256 1.53 4.94 -22.57
N TYR A 257 1.86 4.33 -21.42
CA TYR A 257 1.19 3.12 -20.95
C TYR A 257 -0.26 3.38 -20.52
N LYS A 258 -0.56 4.56 -19.94
CA LYS A 258 -1.92 4.91 -19.53
C LYS A 258 -2.87 5.02 -20.71
N ASP A 259 -2.40 5.46 -21.87
CA ASP A 259 -3.20 5.54 -23.09
C ASP A 259 -3.74 4.18 -23.53
N TYR A 260 -3.11 3.06 -23.09
CA TYR A 260 -3.54 1.67 -23.33
C TYR A 260 -4.29 1.04 -22.16
N THR A 261 -4.56 1.78 -21.07
CA THR A 261 -5.35 1.30 -19.93
C THR A 261 -6.60 2.17 -19.75
N THR A 262 -6.60 3.13 -18.85
CA THR A 262 -7.78 3.92 -18.50
C THR A 262 -7.93 5.22 -19.29
N ILE A 263 -6.88 5.66 -19.99
CA ILE A 263 -6.81 6.95 -20.73
C ILE A 263 -6.87 8.14 -19.76
N CYS A 264 -7.91 8.24 -18.94
CA CYS A 264 -8.10 9.24 -17.89
C CYS A 264 -8.80 8.60 -16.68
N SER A 265 -8.82 9.31 -15.56
CA SER A 265 -9.53 8.85 -14.37
C SER A 265 -11.03 9.19 -14.43
N SER A 266 -11.82 8.66 -13.47
CA SER A 266 -13.24 8.96 -13.35
C SER A 266 -13.45 10.42 -12.92
N ALA A 267 -14.11 11.24 -13.73
CA ALA A 267 -14.37 12.66 -13.44
C ALA A 267 -15.09 12.87 -12.07
N PRO A 268 -16.15 12.14 -11.70
CA PRO A 268 -16.75 12.23 -10.36
C PRO A 268 -15.75 11.91 -9.24
N SER A 269 -14.91 10.89 -9.43
CA SER A 269 -13.92 10.47 -8.45
C SER A 269 -12.85 11.54 -8.22
N GLU A 270 -12.43 12.24 -9.26
CA GLU A 270 -11.46 13.34 -9.15
C GLU A 270 -12.03 14.51 -8.34
N ILE A 271 -13.32 14.85 -8.50
CA ILE A 271 -13.95 15.91 -7.72
C ILE A 271 -14.10 15.50 -6.25
N LEU A 272 -14.47 14.25 -5.96
CA LEU A 272 -14.51 13.73 -4.59
C LEU A 272 -13.13 13.74 -3.95
N ALA A 273 -12.08 13.44 -4.71
CA ALA A 273 -10.69 13.55 -4.23
C ALA A 273 -10.29 15.00 -3.91
N ILE A 274 -10.72 15.99 -4.72
CA ILE A 274 -10.50 17.43 -4.42
C ILE A 274 -11.16 17.80 -3.10
N ILE A 275 -12.41 17.39 -2.88
CA ILE A 275 -13.14 17.65 -1.62
C ILE A 275 -12.36 17.07 -0.44
N ALA A 276 -11.95 15.80 -0.54
CA ALA A 276 -11.22 15.11 0.52
C ALA A 276 -9.86 15.75 0.83
N LEU A 277 -9.11 16.16 -0.20
CA LEU A 277 -7.82 16.83 -0.01
C LEU A 277 -7.96 18.18 0.70
N ARG A 278 -9.01 18.94 0.41
CA ARG A 278 -9.33 20.20 1.10
C ARG A 278 -9.79 19.99 2.54
N ALA A 279 -10.41 18.85 2.83
CA ALA A 279 -10.83 18.45 4.18
C ALA A 279 -9.81 17.53 4.89
N LYS A 280 -8.57 17.49 4.41
CA LYS A 280 -7.52 16.53 4.82
C LYS A 280 -7.40 16.41 6.35
N GLU A 281 -7.23 17.51 7.05
CA GLU A 281 -6.96 17.48 8.51
C GLU A 281 -8.12 16.82 9.27
N GLN A 282 -9.37 17.13 8.91
CA GLN A 282 -10.56 16.55 9.53
C GLN A 282 -10.66 15.05 9.28
N LEU A 283 -10.37 14.60 8.05
CA LEU A 283 -10.40 13.17 7.69
C LEU A 283 -9.30 12.39 8.39
N LEU A 284 -8.09 12.93 8.43
CA LEU A 284 -6.95 12.28 9.09
C LEU A 284 -7.17 12.17 10.60
N GLN A 285 -7.66 13.23 11.25
CA GLN A 285 -7.97 13.20 12.66
C GLN A 285 -9.00 12.11 12.98
N ARG A 286 -10.14 12.08 12.26
CA ARG A 286 -11.17 11.03 12.40
C ARG A 286 -10.57 9.62 12.31
N ASN A 287 -9.74 9.39 11.31
CA ASN A 287 -9.19 8.06 11.08
C ASN A 287 -8.17 7.66 12.16
N LEU A 288 -7.31 8.59 12.58
CA LEU A 288 -6.34 8.35 13.66
C LEU A 288 -7.03 8.12 15.02
N GLU A 289 -8.17 8.77 15.29
CA GLU A 289 -8.97 8.52 16.49
C GLU A 289 -9.52 7.07 16.51
N ILE A 290 -10.09 6.60 15.40
CA ILE A 290 -10.57 5.20 15.27
C ILE A 290 -9.40 4.21 15.45
N ILE A 291 -8.30 4.47 14.77
CA ILE A 291 -7.08 3.64 14.85
C ILE A 291 -6.56 3.59 16.29
N GLY A 292 -6.45 4.72 16.98
CA GLY A 292 -5.95 4.79 18.35
C GLY A 292 -6.83 4.04 19.35
N GLN A 293 -8.15 4.18 19.25
CA GLN A 293 -9.10 3.44 20.08
C GLN A 293 -8.96 1.93 19.85
N ASN A 294 -8.96 1.49 18.61
CA ASN A 294 -8.86 0.09 18.25
C ASN A 294 -7.50 -0.54 18.60
N LEU A 295 -6.41 0.21 18.51
CA LEU A 295 -5.10 -0.28 18.95
C LEU A 295 -5.04 -0.57 20.44
N ASN A 296 -5.72 0.22 21.28
CA ASN A 296 -5.79 -0.06 22.71
C ASN A 296 -6.57 -1.36 22.97
N VAL A 297 -7.67 -1.58 22.24
CA VAL A 297 -8.43 -2.84 22.32
C VAL A 297 -7.59 -4.04 21.88
N LEU A 298 -6.78 -3.88 20.84
CA LEU A 298 -5.85 -4.94 20.38
C LEU A 298 -4.73 -5.21 21.39
N ASP A 299 -4.16 -4.17 22.00
CA ASP A 299 -3.15 -4.36 23.05
C ASP A 299 -3.71 -5.17 24.21
N ASP A 300 -4.90 -4.83 24.68
CA ASP A 300 -5.56 -5.57 25.75
C ASP A 300 -5.85 -7.02 25.34
N PHE A 301 -6.36 -7.25 24.14
CA PHE A 301 -6.61 -8.59 23.60
C PHE A 301 -5.32 -9.42 23.55
N PHE A 302 -4.27 -8.93 22.93
CA PHE A 302 -3.02 -9.68 22.79
C PHE A 302 -2.27 -9.86 24.12
N ASN A 303 -2.42 -8.94 25.07
CA ASN A 303 -1.90 -9.11 26.43
C ASN A 303 -2.60 -10.25 27.18
N HIS A 304 -3.91 -10.45 26.97
CA HIS A 304 -4.64 -11.56 27.54
C HIS A 304 -4.32 -12.90 26.84
N HIS A 305 -3.98 -12.85 25.57
CA HIS A 305 -3.71 -14.02 24.72
C HIS A 305 -2.23 -14.16 24.31
N LYS A 306 -1.31 -13.78 25.22
CA LYS A 306 0.14 -13.84 24.98
C LYS A 306 0.73 -15.24 24.82
N ASN A 307 -0.02 -16.29 25.23
CA ASN A 307 0.38 -17.66 25.02
C ASN A 307 0.06 -18.16 23.62
N GLU A 308 -0.95 -17.57 23.00
CA GLU A 308 -1.44 -17.92 21.65
C GLU A 308 -0.83 -17.02 20.58
N PHE A 309 -0.45 -15.76 20.92
CA PHE A 309 0.04 -14.79 19.97
C PHE A 309 1.27 -14.02 20.46
N GLU A 310 2.20 -13.75 19.54
CA GLU A 310 3.21 -12.72 19.70
C GLU A 310 2.75 -11.42 19.04
N TRP A 311 2.58 -10.37 19.84
CA TRP A 311 2.15 -9.06 19.40
C TRP A 311 3.32 -8.07 19.32
N LYS A 312 3.48 -7.42 18.18
CA LYS A 312 4.37 -6.26 18.00
C LYS A 312 3.49 -5.10 17.57
N ARG A 313 3.27 -4.16 18.51
CA ARG A 313 2.45 -2.97 18.23
C ARG A 313 3.06 -2.19 17.06
N PRO A 314 2.28 -1.90 16.00
CA PRO A 314 2.76 -1.08 14.89
C PRO A 314 2.96 0.36 15.34
N VAL A 315 3.69 1.15 14.53
CA VAL A 315 3.94 2.58 14.80
C VAL A 315 3.22 3.49 13.80
N ALA A 316 2.65 2.90 12.75
CA ALA A 316 1.91 3.62 11.71
C ALA A 316 0.97 2.69 10.93
N GLY A 317 0.08 3.29 10.15
CA GLY A 317 -0.85 2.58 9.26
C GLY A 317 -2.08 2.03 9.97
N THR A 318 -2.73 1.09 9.31
CA THR A 318 -4.04 0.52 9.70
C THR A 318 -3.97 -0.98 9.95
N ILE A 319 -2.77 -1.55 9.86
CA ILE A 319 -2.53 -3.00 9.86
C ILE A 319 -1.31 -3.35 10.70
N ALA A 320 -1.29 -4.58 11.18
CA ALA A 320 -0.15 -5.18 11.87
C ALA A 320 0.02 -6.65 11.45
N PHE A 321 1.16 -7.24 11.84
CA PHE A 321 1.54 -8.58 11.43
C PHE A 321 1.96 -9.44 12.62
N PRO A 322 0.99 -9.79 13.52
CA PRO A 322 1.25 -10.65 14.66
C PRO A 322 1.55 -12.08 14.24
N LYS A 323 2.11 -12.85 15.17
CA LYS A 323 2.45 -14.26 14.99
C LYS A 323 1.57 -15.13 15.87
N LEU A 324 1.02 -16.21 15.30
CA LEU A 324 0.33 -17.27 16.02
C LEU A 324 1.38 -18.22 16.64
N ILE A 325 1.27 -18.48 17.96
CA ILE A 325 2.08 -19.45 18.69
C ILE A 325 1.28 -20.75 18.76
N SER A 326 1.36 -21.59 17.75
CA SER A 326 0.63 -22.86 17.65
C SER A 326 1.34 -23.79 16.68
N GLU A 327 1.13 -25.10 16.84
CA GLU A 327 1.51 -26.09 15.84
C GLU A 327 0.61 -26.05 14.59
N MET A 328 -0.61 -25.49 14.73
CA MET A 328 -1.51 -25.27 13.60
C MET A 328 -0.88 -24.27 12.63
N LYS A 329 -0.91 -24.61 11.36
CA LYS A 329 -0.45 -23.68 10.30
C LYS A 329 -1.38 -22.47 10.20
N ILE A 330 -0.81 -21.32 9.93
CA ILE A 330 -1.58 -20.07 9.85
C ILE A 330 -2.67 -20.11 8.78
N ASP A 331 -2.44 -20.81 7.67
CA ASP A 331 -3.45 -20.97 6.61
C ASP A 331 -4.65 -21.75 7.12
N ASP A 332 -4.43 -22.84 7.84
CA ASP A 332 -5.50 -23.67 8.42
C ASP A 332 -6.26 -22.90 9.52
N PHE A 333 -5.53 -22.11 10.34
CA PHE A 333 -6.14 -21.24 11.33
C PHE A 333 -7.05 -20.19 10.70
N CYS A 334 -6.56 -19.43 9.69
CA CYS A 334 -7.33 -18.41 9.01
C CYS A 334 -8.54 -19.00 8.26
N LEU A 335 -8.38 -20.18 7.64
CA LEU A 335 -9.46 -20.88 6.96
C LEU A 335 -10.54 -21.33 7.95
N SER A 336 -10.14 -22.02 9.02
CA SER A 336 -11.07 -22.49 10.06
C SER A 336 -11.83 -21.32 10.72
N LEU A 337 -11.14 -20.23 10.99
CA LEU A 337 -11.72 -19.03 11.61
C LEU A 337 -12.78 -18.37 10.71
N VAL A 338 -12.52 -18.23 9.42
CA VAL A 338 -13.50 -17.64 8.50
C VAL A 338 -14.68 -18.55 8.25
N GLU A 339 -14.47 -19.86 8.19
CA GLU A 339 -15.56 -20.84 7.96
C GLU A 339 -16.46 -21.05 9.20
N LYS A 340 -15.89 -21.04 10.41
CA LYS A 340 -16.65 -21.29 11.64
C LYS A 340 -17.26 -20.02 12.24
N ASN A 341 -16.48 -18.95 12.35
CA ASN A 341 -16.87 -17.74 13.07
C ASN A 341 -17.03 -16.50 12.15
N GLY A 342 -16.81 -16.68 10.84
CA GLY A 342 -17.00 -15.61 9.84
C GLY A 342 -15.97 -14.49 9.93
N VAL A 343 -14.83 -14.71 10.57
CA VAL A 343 -13.78 -13.68 10.73
C VAL A 343 -12.66 -13.92 9.70
N MET A 344 -12.46 -12.94 8.83
CA MET A 344 -11.41 -12.98 7.83
C MET A 344 -10.12 -12.33 8.32
N LEU A 345 -9.06 -13.12 8.50
CA LEU A 345 -7.67 -12.70 8.62
C LEU A 345 -6.91 -13.04 7.35
N LEU A 346 -5.72 -12.48 7.15
CA LEU A 346 -4.85 -12.78 6.01
C LEU A 346 -3.60 -13.54 6.46
N PRO A 347 -3.40 -14.81 6.06
CA PRO A 347 -2.22 -15.56 6.39
C PRO A 347 -0.97 -15.03 5.68
N ALA A 348 0.22 -15.27 6.26
CA ALA A 348 1.51 -14.85 5.69
C ALA A 348 1.79 -15.42 4.29
N SER A 349 1.21 -16.58 3.97
CA SER A 349 1.36 -17.24 2.67
C SER A 349 0.89 -16.39 1.48
N VAL A 350 -0.10 -15.48 1.68
CA VAL A 350 -0.55 -14.55 0.63
C VAL A 350 0.48 -13.46 0.31
N TYR A 351 1.50 -13.31 1.17
CA TYR A 351 2.65 -12.41 1.00
C TYR A 351 3.93 -13.14 0.57
N ASP A 352 3.85 -14.44 0.21
CA ASP A 352 5.03 -15.27 -0.05
C ASP A 352 6.03 -15.29 1.12
N PHE A 353 5.52 -15.18 2.36
CA PHE A 353 6.32 -15.07 3.58
C PHE A 353 6.10 -16.29 4.49
N ASP A 354 7.20 -16.89 4.92
CA ASP A 354 7.17 -18.08 5.77
C ASP A 354 6.88 -17.73 7.25
N GLY A 355 6.30 -18.69 7.95
CA GLY A 355 6.00 -18.61 9.38
C GLY A 355 4.53 -18.36 9.69
N ASN A 356 4.16 -18.50 10.96
CA ASN A 356 2.79 -18.40 11.45
C ASN A 356 2.37 -16.95 11.69
N PHE A 357 2.61 -16.05 10.71
CA PHE A 357 2.18 -14.66 10.78
C PHE A 357 0.86 -14.46 10.05
N PHE A 358 0.11 -13.44 10.47
CA PHE A 358 -1.11 -13.03 9.79
C PHE A 358 -1.29 -11.52 9.84
N ARG A 359 -1.92 -10.96 8.81
CA ARG A 359 -2.28 -9.55 8.83
C ARG A 359 -3.60 -9.35 9.55
N ILE A 360 -3.61 -8.42 10.53
CA ILE A 360 -4.79 -7.89 11.19
C ILE A 360 -4.95 -6.41 10.84
N GLY A 361 -6.19 -5.99 10.53
CA GLY A 361 -6.56 -4.61 10.27
C GLY A 361 -7.41 -4.03 11.40
N PHE A 362 -7.22 -2.76 11.72
CA PHE A 362 -7.84 -2.16 12.90
C PHE A 362 -8.36 -0.73 12.69
N ALA A 363 -8.59 -0.33 11.46
CA ALA A 363 -9.10 1.01 11.17
C ALA A 363 -10.60 1.06 10.84
N ARG A 364 -11.35 -0.02 11.19
CA ARG A 364 -12.79 -0.11 11.04
C ARG A 364 -13.49 0.00 12.39
N LYS A 365 -14.67 0.64 12.43
CA LYS A 365 -15.46 0.82 13.66
C LYS A 365 -15.95 -0.48 14.28
N ASN A 366 -16.22 -1.49 13.45
CA ASN A 366 -16.68 -2.82 13.88
C ASN A 366 -15.51 -3.78 14.23
N MET A 367 -14.28 -3.30 14.29
CA MET A 367 -13.13 -4.12 14.66
C MET A 367 -13.29 -4.82 16.04
N PRO A 368 -13.81 -4.15 17.09
CA PRO A 368 -14.04 -4.81 18.37
C PRO A 368 -15.00 -6.01 18.30
N ASP A 369 -16.05 -5.91 17.47
CA ASP A 369 -17.02 -7.02 17.28
C ASP A 369 -16.33 -8.20 16.56
N ALA A 370 -15.53 -7.91 15.54
CA ALA A 370 -14.74 -8.92 14.83
C ALA A 370 -13.73 -9.61 15.76
N LEU A 371 -13.11 -8.85 16.66
CA LEU A 371 -12.16 -9.36 17.64
C LEU A 371 -12.84 -10.25 18.70
N ASN A 372 -14.05 -9.91 19.11
CA ASN A 372 -14.85 -10.76 19.99
C ASN A 372 -15.16 -12.13 19.34
N LYS A 373 -15.44 -12.15 18.03
CA LYS A 373 -15.64 -13.41 17.29
C LYS A 373 -14.36 -14.23 17.17
N LEU A 374 -13.21 -13.60 17.07
CA LEU A 374 -11.92 -14.29 17.16
C LEU A 374 -11.74 -14.90 18.56
N LYS A 375 -12.10 -14.18 19.63
CA LYS A 375 -12.05 -14.71 21.00
C LYS A 375 -12.95 -15.91 21.19
N GLU A 376 -14.22 -15.86 20.74
CA GLU A 376 -15.14 -17.01 20.76
C GLU A 376 -14.52 -18.24 20.07
N TYR A 377 -13.91 -18.04 18.89
CA TYR A 377 -13.23 -19.12 18.17
C TYR A 377 -12.11 -19.77 18.98
N LEU A 378 -11.27 -18.97 19.69
CA LEU A 378 -10.18 -19.48 20.52
C LEU A 378 -10.71 -20.33 21.67
N GLU A 379 -11.78 -19.87 22.33
CA GLU A 379 -12.45 -20.57 23.42
C GLU A 379 -13.04 -21.91 22.96
N GLU A 380 -13.77 -21.94 21.84
CA GLU A 380 -14.44 -23.13 21.27
C GLU A 380 -13.44 -24.21 20.81
N ASN A 381 -12.28 -23.81 20.31
CA ASN A 381 -11.30 -24.76 19.76
C ASN A 381 -10.19 -25.14 20.75
N ARG A 382 -10.33 -24.81 22.06
CA ARG A 382 -9.37 -25.10 23.14
C ARG A 382 -7.94 -24.67 22.79
N LEU A 383 -7.82 -23.53 22.12
CA LEU A 383 -6.55 -22.88 21.84
C LEU A 383 -6.12 -21.93 22.97
N LEU A 384 -6.85 -22.01 24.11
CA LEU A 384 -6.59 -21.27 25.34
C LEU A 384 -5.89 -22.17 26.35
#